data_fe4115a86048df75f3f5ee3c8acef4ab
#
_entry.id   fe4115a86048df75f3f5ee3c8acef4ab
#
_cell.length_a   1.000
_cell.length_b   1.000
_cell.length_c   1.000
_cell.angle_alpha   90.00
_cell.angle_beta   90.00
_cell.angle_gamma   90.00
#
_symmetry.space_group_name_H-M   'P 1'
#
loop_
_entity.id
_entity.type
_entity.pdbx_description
1 polymer ?
#
loop_
_entity_poly.entity_id
_entity_poly.type
_entity_poly.pdbx_seq_one_letter_code
_entity_poly.pdbx_strand_id
1 'polypeptide(L)'
;VYAVQVYGPKSTVPIPGVANYGLRPTVEKSTEPRLEVHLLGACPFDQGDNLTVEWLAFLRPEMKFSSLEALKEQIGKDRENAAEFFLR
;
A
#
# COMPACT_ATOMS: atom_id res chain seq x y z
N VAL A 1 -4.08 4.79 5.16
CA VAL A 1 -3.66 4.59 3.75
C VAL A 1 -2.80 5.75 3.33
N TYR A 2 -1.69 5.45 2.71
CA TYR A 2 -0.65 6.43 2.40
C TYR A 2 -0.19 6.28 0.97
N ALA A 3 0.20 7.40 0.36
CA ALA A 3 0.97 7.36 -0.88
C ALA A 3 2.43 7.13 -0.51
N VAL A 4 3.07 6.19 -1.19
CA VAL A 4 4.45 5.79 -0.89
C VAL A 4 5.26 5.62 -2.16
N GLN A 5 6.58 5.60 -2.01
CA GLN A 5 7.50 5.17 -3.05
C GLN A 5 8.30 3.98 -2.52
N VAL A 6 8.52 2.99 -3.37
CA VAL A 6 9.23 1.77 -2.99
C VAL A 6 10.52 1.66 -3.77
N TYR A 7 11.62 1.45 -3.06
CA TYR A 7 12.95 1.26 -3.63
C TYR A 7 13.40 -0.18 -3.43
N GLY A 8 13.94 -0.77 -4.46
CA GLY A 8 14.51 -2.11 -4.39
C GLY A 8 16.01 -2.08 -4.67
N PRO A 9 16.70 -3.22 -4.47
CA PRO A 9 18.15 -3.28 -4.63
C PRO A 9 18.64 -3.11 -6.06
N LYS A 10 17.79 -3.42 -7.04
CA LYS A 10 18.15 -3.36 -8.47
C LYS A 10 17.54 -2.16 -9.20
N SER A 11 16.78 -1.34 -8.49
CA SER A 11 16.08 -0.23 -9.12
C SER A 11 16.67 1.09 -8.64
N THR A 12 17.03 1.95 -9.59
CA THR A 12 17.49 3.30 -9.29
C THR A 12 16.33 4.29 -9.26
N VAL A 13 15.15 3.85 -9.72
CA VAL A 13 13.96 4.69 -9.79
C VAL A 13 12.92 4.10 -8.83
N PRO A 14 12.38 4.91 -7.91
CA PRO A 14 11.34 4.42 -7.01
C PRO A 14 10.04 4.12 -7.75
N ILE A 15 9.31 3.13 -7.25
CA ILE A 15 8.02 2.74 -7.82
C ILE A 15 6.91 3.31 -6.94
N PRO A 16 5.98 4.10 -7.50
CA PRO A 16 4.88 4.65 -6.72
C PRO A 16 3.90 3.56 -6.28
N GLY A 17 3.33 3.73 -5.11
CA GLY A 17 2.40 2.76 -4.57
C GLY A 17 1.46 3.35 -3.53
N VAL A 18 0.55 2.50 -3.06
CA VAL A 18 -0.38 2.78 -1.96
C VAL A 18 -0.06 1.82 -0.84
N ALA A 19 0.12 2.33 0.37
CA ALA A 19 0.36 1.51 1.55
C ALA A 19 -0.79 1.60 2.53
N ASN A 20 -1.14 0.47 3.11
CA ASN A 20 -2.09 0.38 4.21
C ASN A 20 -1.34 -0.19 5.41
N TYR A 21 -1.29 0.57 6.49
CA TYR A 21 -0.67 0.15 7.74
C TYR A 21 -1.71 0.20 8.84
N GLY A 22 -1.87 -0.92 9.55
CA GLY A 22 -2.82 -0.99 10.64
C GLY A 22 -2.64 -2.23 11.49
N LEU A 23 -3.41 -2.29 12.57
CA LEU A 23 -3.43 -3.43 13.46
C LEU A 23 -4.57 -4.36 13.06
N ARG A 24 -4.28 -5.63 12.88
CA ARG A 24 -5.28 -6.64 12.55
C ARG A 24 -5.33 -7.72 13.63
N PRO A 25 -6.52 -8.15 14.05
CA PRO A 25 -6.62 -9.27 14.99
C PRO A 25 -6.15 -10.56 14.31
N THR A 26 -5.42 -11.38 15.07
CA THR A 26 -4.99 -12.69 14.63
C THR A 26 -5.94 -13.75 15.18
N VAL A 27 -5.77 -14.99 14.71
CA VAL A 27 -6.59 -16.12 15.20
C VAL A 27 -6.39 -16.39 16.68
N GLU A 28 -5.31 -15.93 17.28
CA GLU A 28 -5.01 -16.09 18.70
C GLU A 28 -5.51 -14.90 19.54
N LYS A 29 -6.38 -14.07 18.98
CA LYS A 29 -6.94 -12.88 19.62
C LYS A 29 -5.92 -11.80 19.98
N SER A 30 -4.69 -11.91 19.48
CA SER A 30 -3.72 -10.83 19.57
C SER A 30 -3.86 -9.93 18.35
N THR A 31 -3.27 -8.73 18.42
CA THR A 31 -3.22 -7.82 17.27
C THR A 31 -1.80 -7.69 16.80
N GLU A 32 -1.62 -7.66 15.49
CA GLU A 32 -0.31 -7.50 14.87
C GLU A 32 -0.35 -6.34 13.89
N PRO A 33 0.70 -5.51 13.86
CA PRO A 33 0.80 -4.49 12.83
C PRO A 33 1.04 -5.15 11.47
N ARG A 34 0.32 -4.68 10.46
CA ARG A 34 0.49 -5.14 9.07
C ARG A 34 0.70 -3.97 8.15
N LEU A 35 1.69 -4.12 7.29
CA LEU A 35 1.94 -3.18 6.20
C LEU A 35 1.66 -3.91 4.89
N GLU A 36 0.70 -3.39 4.13
CA GLU A 36 0.40 -3.90 2.80
C GLU A 36 0.66 -2.79 1.80
N VAL A 37 1.38 -3.11 0.73
CA VAL A 37 1.72 -2.13 -0.29
C VAL A 37 1.27 -2.64 -1.65
N HIS A 38 0.52 -1.80 -2.37
CA HIS A 38 0.08 -2.06 -3.73
C HIS A 38 0.80 -1.09 -4.66
N LEU A 39 1.58 -1.63 -5.58
CA LEU A 39 2.27 -0.79 -6.56
C LEU A 39 1.31 -0.33 -7.65
N LEU A 40 1.51 0.89 -8.15
CA LEU A 40 0.65 1.46 -9.20
C LEU A 40 1.00 0.96 -10.59
N GLY A 41 2.16 0.34 -10.74
CA GLY A 41 2.61 -0.24 -12.00
C GLY A 41 3.01 -1.69 -11.82
N ALA A 42 3.72 -2.22 -12.80
CA ALA A 42 4.27 -3.56 -12.72
C ALA A 42 5.26 -3.66 -11.57
N CYS A 43 5.30 -4.82 -10.91
CA CYS A 43 6.22 -5.05 -9.81
C CYS A 43 7.58 -5.54 -10.37
N PRO A 44 8.65 -4.74 -10.23
CA PRO A 44 9.97 -5.15 -10.70
C PRO A 44 10.76 -5.94 -9.65
N PHE A 45 10.16 -6.20 -8.50
CA PHE A 45 10.85 -6.80 -7.36
C PHE A 45 10.63 -8.30 -7.32
N ASP A 46 11.66 -9.02 -6.88
CA ASP A 46 11.60 -10.46 -6.68
C ASP A 46 11.27 -10.78 -5.22
N GLN A 47 10.73 -11.98 -5.00
CA GLN A 47 10.48 -12.44 -3.65
C GLN A 47 11.80 -12.54 -2.89
N GLY A 48 11.83 -12.00 -1.68
CA GLY A 48 13.02 -11.99 -0.86
C GLY A 48 13.89 -10.74 -1.00
N ASP A 49 13.56 -9.86 -1.95
CA ASP A 49 14.27 -8.58 -2.07
C ASP A 49 14.01 -7.70 -0.84
N ASN A 50 15.05 -7.01 -0.40
CA ASN A 50 14.92 -6.01 0.65
C ASN A 50 14.41 -4.71 0.02
N LEU A 51 13.25 -4.25 0.47
CA LEU A 51 12.62 -3.06 -0.06
C LEU A 51 12.59 -1.95 0.98
N THR A 52 12.74 -0.73 0.50
CA THR A 52 12.58 0.47 1.33
C THR A 52 11.32 1.19 0.91
N VAL A 53 10.45 1.48 1.88
CA VAL A 53 9.20 2.19 1.65
C VAL A 53 9.34 3.60 2.21
N GLU A 54 9.16 4.59 1.35
CA GLU A 54 9.19 5.99 1.74
C GLU A 54 7.76 6.52 1.80
N TRP A 55 7.35 7.03 2.96
CA TRP A 55 6.02 7.59 3.19
C TRP A 55 5.98 9.01 2.65
N LEU A 56 5.05 9.29 1.74
CA LEU A 56 4.95 10.60 1.09
C LEU A 56 3.75 11.41 1.57
N ALA A 57 2.58 10.79 1.70
CA ALA A 57 1.38 11.52 2.09
C ALA A 57 0.35 10.58 2.71
N PHE A 58 -0.39 11.11 3.67
CA PHE A 58 -1.56 10.43 4.22
C PHE A 58 -2.75 10.68 3.29
N LEU A 59 -3.42 9.62 2.86
CA LEU A 59 -4.55 9.72 1.95
C LEU A 59 -5.90 9.59 2.64
N ARG A 60 -6.04 8.63 3.54
CA ARG A 60 -7.26 8.43 4.30
C ARG A 60 -7.04 7.48 5.48
N PRO A 61 -7.91 7.52 6.51
CA PRO A 61 -7.84 6.55 7.60
C PRO A 61 -8.26 5.14 7.16
N GLU A 62 -8.02 4.16 8.01
CA GLU A 62 -8.49 2.80 7.78
C GLU A 62 -10.01 2.75 7.77
N MET A 63 -10.54 1.83 6.96
CA MET A 63 -11.98 1.58 6.85
C MET A 63 -12.26 0.10 7.01
N LYS A 64 -13.43 -0.21 7.57
CA LYS A 64 -13.95 -1.57 7.61
C LYS A 64 -14.90 -1.76 6.45
N PHE A 65 -14.87 -2.95 5.86
CA PHE A 65 -15.70 -3.26 4.69
C PHE A 65 -16.67 -4.38 5.01
N SER A 66 -17.90 -4.20 4.57
CA SER A 66 -18.96 -5.18 4.78
C SER A 66 -18.93 -6.33 3.78
N SER A 67 -18.18 -6.17 2.70
CA SER A 67 -18.08 -7.18 1.65
C SER A 67 -16.76 -7.08 0.92
N LEU A 68 -16.38 -8.16 0.21
CA LEU A 68 -15.21 -8.18 -0.63
C LEU A 68 -15.33 -7.19 -1.79
N GLU A 69 -16.53 -7.02 -2.32
CA GLU A 69 -16.78 -6.07 -3.40
C GLU A 69 -16.52 -4.63 -2.96
N ALA A 70 -16.97 -4.27 -1.75
CA ALA A 70 -16.72 -2.95 -1.21
C ALA A 70 -15.22 -2.70 -1.02
N LEU A 71 -14.49 -3.71 -0.56
CA LEU A 71 -13.04 -3.63 -0.42
C LEU A 71 -12.36 -3.40 -1.76
N LYS A 72 -12.74 -4.15 -2.79
CA LYS A 72 -12.17 -4.01 -4.13
C LYS A 72 -12.43 -2.64 -4.73
N GLU A 73 -13.63 -2.10 -4.53
CA GLU A 73 -13.99 -0.77 -4.99
C GLU A 73 -13.11 0.29 -4.34
N GLN A 74 -12.91 0.18 -3.02
CA GLN A 74 -12.09 1.15 -2.29
C GLN A 74 -10.62 1.06 -2.70
N ILE A 75 -10.11 -0.13 -2.95
CA ILE A 75 -8.73 -0.30 -3.44
C ILE A 75 -8.57 0.41 -4.78
N GLY A 76 -9.54 0.31 -5.67
CA GLY A 76 -9.51 1.05 -6.94
C GLY A 76 -9.47 2.55 -6.74
N LYS A 77 -10.28 3.08 -5.81
CA LYS A 77 -10.28 4.50 -5.49
C LYS A 77 -8.96 4.94 -4.89
N ASP A 78 -8.38 4.13 -4.02
CA ASP A 78 -7.09 4.43 -3.39
C ASP A 78 -5.98 4.54 -4.44
N ARG A 79 -5.99 3.64 -5.42
CA ARG A 79 -5.02 3.67 -6.51
C ARG A 79 -5.18 4.93 -7.36
N GLU A 80 -6.41 5.33 -7.65
CA GLU A 80 -6.69 6.56 -8.39
C GLU A 80 -6.22 7.78 -7.61
N ASN A 81 -6.50 7.85 -6.31
CA ASN A 81 -6.08 8.96 -5.47
C ASN A 81 -4.56 9.06 -5.37
N ALA A 82 -3.88 7.93 -5.23
CA ALA A 82 -2.43 7.91 -5.19
C ALA A 82 -1.83 8.31 -6.54
N ALA A 83 -2.39 7.81 -7.64
CA ALA A 83 -1.93 8.18 -8.98
C ALA A 83 -2.06 9.68 -9.20
N GLU A 84 -3.17 10.27 -8.76
CA GLU A 84 -3.37 11.71 -8.84
C GLU A 84 -2.32 12.48 -8.03
N PHE A 85 -1.99 11.98 -6.85
CA PHE A 85 -0.93 12.58 -6.03
C PHE A 85 0.41 12.61 -6.78
N PHE A 86 0.77 11.51 -7.44
CA PHE A 86 2.04 11.42 -8.17
C PHE A 86 2.06 12.23 -9.47
N LEU A 87 0.90 12.63 -9.98
CA LEU A 87 0.80 13.47 -11.18
C LEU A 87 0.90 14.97 -10.89
N ARG A 88 0.91 15.35 -9.63
CA ARG A 88 1.00 16.76 -9.24
C ARG A 88 2.40 17.33 -9.38
#